data_c53efc74af6a02ef9d0474fc0db7ffab
#
_entry.id   c53efc74af6a02ef9d0474fc0db7ffab
#
_cell.length_a   1.000
_cell.length_b   1.000
_cell.length_c   1.000
_cell.angle_alpha   90.00
_cell.angle_beta   90.00
_cell.angle_gamma   90.00
#
_symmetry.space_group_name_H-M   'P 1'
#
loop_
_entity.id
_entity.type
_entity.pdbx_description
1 polymer ?
#
loop_
_entity_poly.entity_id
_entity_poly.type
_entity_poly.pdbx_seq_one_letter_code
_entity_poly.pdbx_strand_id
1 'polypeptide(L)'
;MEPKQKQHQVVDVTGNGSKFKEQYYVGIWNVRFMNQGKLEEVKWEMTRMNINILGISELKWTGIGEFNSDDHYIFYGGQESLRGNGVTIIVNKRVRNAVLGCNLKNDRIISVRLQGKLFKITLIQVYARTNNADEAEVQWLDEDLQDLLEVIPKKDILFIIEDWNAKVGSQEMPGVIGKFGLGVQKEAGQRLIEFCLENTLVIANTLFQQQKRRLYTWTSPDSQY
;
A
#
# COMPACT_ATOMS: atom_id res chain seq x y z
N MET A 1 9.52 -7.51 -24.53
CA MET A 1 10.08 -6.65 -23.46
C MET A 1 9.24 -6.87 -22.22
N GLU A 2 9.75 -7.63 -21.25
CA GLU A 2 9.02 -7.96 -20.03
C GLU A 2 8.90 -6.73 -19.13
N PRO A 3 7.73 -6.44 -18.56
CA PRO A 3 7.57 -5.40 -17.56
C PRO A 3 8.11 -5.90 -16.22
N LYS A 4 9.36 -5.60 -15.91
CA LYS A 4 9.96 -5.90 -14.61
C LYS A 4 9.64 -4.79 -13.62
N GLN A 5 8.46 -4.85 -13.00
CA GLN A 5 8.23 -4.16 -11.72
C GLN A 5 7.08 -4.85 -10.99
N LYS A 6 7.41 -5.82 -10.15
CA LYS A 6 6.49 -6.43 -9.20
C LYS A 6 6.97 -6.06 -7.81
N GLN A 7 6.37 -5.04 -7.21
CA GLN A 7 6.54 -4.74 -5.81
C GLN A 7 5.60 -5.62 -5.00
N HIS A 8 6.12 -6.53 -4.23
CA HIS A 8 5.34 -7.36 -3.32
C HIS A 8 5.89 -7.18 -1.91
N GLN A 9 5.24 -6.37 -1.11
CA GLN A 9 5.37 -6.44 0.34
C GLN A 9 4.22 -7.31 0.86
N VAL A 10 4.55 -8.41 1.50
CA VAL A 10 3.57 -9.27 2.15
C VAL A 10 3.66 -9.01 3.65
N VAL A 11 2.63 -8.44 4.21
CA VAL A 11 2.49 -8.28 5.66
C VAL A 11 1.66 -9.45 6.18
N ASP A 12 2.27 -10.28 7.04
CA ASP A 12 1.59 -11.38 7.72
C ASP A 12 0.86 -10.83 8.97
N VAL A 13 -0.44 -10.80 8.94
CA VAL A 13 -1.27 -10.34 10.07
C VAL A 13 -1.71 -11.55 10.88
N THR A 14 -0.82 -12.10 11.72
CA THR A 14 -1.16 -13.22 12.60
C THR A 14 -1.59 -12.78 14.00
N GLY A 15 -2.82 -13.12 14.38
CA GLY A 15 -3.25 -13.13 15.79
C GLY A 15 -2.85 -14.44 16.47
N ASN A 16 -2.14 -14.37 17.60
CA ASN A 16 -1.73 -15.53 18.39
C ASN A 16 -2.93 -16.23 19.04
N GLY A 17 -3.10 -17.52 18.79
CA GLY A 17 -3.89 -18.44 19.61
C GLY A 17 -5.16 -19.02 19.00
N SER A 18 -5.06 -20.04 18.21
CA SER A 18 -5.90 -21.25 18.09
C SER A 18 -5.65 -21.99 16.77
N LYS A 19 -6.15 -23.23 16.63
CA LYS A 19 -5.85 -24.20 15.56
C LYS A 19 -6.18 -23.80 14.11
N PHE A 20 -6.70 -22.60 13.87
CA PHE A 20 -6.93 -22.02 12.54
C PHE A 20 -6.41 -20.58 12.51
N LYS A 21 -5.18 -20.40 12.10
CA LYS A 21 -4.61 -19.09 11.77
C LYS A 21 -5.19 -18.68 10.41
N GLU A 22 -6.16 -17.78 10.40
CA GLU A 22 -6.48 -17.06 9.16
C GLU A 22 -5.36 -16.06 8.92
N GLN A 23 -4.56 -16.33 7.93
CA GLN A 23 -3.47 -15.49 7.45
C GLN A 23 -3.97 -14.72 6.24
N TYR A 24 -3.91 -13.40 6.29
CA TYR A 24 -4.19 -12.55 5.15
C TYR A 24 -2.88 -11.98 4.60
N TYR A 25 -2.70 -12.13 3.30
CA TYR A 25 -1.55 -11.57 2.59
C TYR A 25 -1.97 -10.29 1.89
N VAL A 26 -1.28 -9.20 2.24
CA VAL A 26 -1.48 -7.88 1.64
C VAL A 26 -0.33 -7.59 0.69
N GLY A 27 -0.63 -7.13 -0.51
CA GLY A 27 0.35 -6.74 -1.51
C GLY A 27 0.16 -5.30 -1.96
N ILE A 28 1.20 -4.74 -2.58
CA ILE A 28 1.18 -3.42 -3.22
C ILE A 28 1.75 -3.57 -4.62
N TRP A 29 1.13 -2.89 -5.59
CA TRP A 29 1.63 -2.89 -6.95
C TRP A 29 1.41 -1.54 -7.65
N ASN A 30 2.49 -0.90 -8.08
CA ASN A 30 2.41 0.20 -9.02
C ASN A 30 2.31 -0.38 -10.44
N VAL A 31 1.15 -0.23 -11.07
CA VAL A 31 0.88 -0.85 -12.38
C VAL A 31 1.24 0.06 -13.56
N ARG A 32 1.56 1.33 -13.30
CA ARG A 32 1.84 2.39 -14.31
C ARG A 32 0.72 2.63 -15.32
N PHE A 33 -0.31 1.89 -15.34
CA PHE A 33 -1.54 2.00 -16.13
C PHE A 33 -2.28 0.66 -16.14
N MET A 34 -3.56 0.68 -15.85
CA MET A 34 -4.43 -0.50 -15.85
C MET A 34 -5.36 -0.48 -17.06
N ASN A 35 -5.03 -1.24 -18.11
CA ASN A 35 -5.97 -1.54 -19.20
C ASN A 35 -6.76 -2.82 -18.91
N GLN A 36 -7.74 -3.15 -19.77
CA GLN A 36 -8.58 -4.34 -19.56
C GLN A 36 -7.79 -5.66 -19.43
N GLY A 37 -6.79 -5.87 -20.27
CA GLY A 37 -6.00 -7.10 -20.22
C GLY A 37 -5.15 -7.20 -18.94
N LYS A 38 -4.70 -6.07 -18.44
CA LYS A 38 -3.82 -6.03 -17.25
C LYS A 38 -4.55 -6.37 -15.96
N LEU A 39 -5.85 -6.09 -15.86
CA LEU A 39 -6.64 -6.51 -14.70
C LEU A 39 -6.65 -8.04 -14.56
N GLU A 40 -6.78 -8.76 -15.65
CA GLU A 40 -6.72 -10.23 -15.66
C GLU A 40 -5.34 -10.75 -15.20
N GLU A 41 -4.25 -10.12 -15.69
CA GLU A 41 -2.89 -10.44 -15.24
C GLU A 41 -2.73 -10.20 -13.73
N VAL A 42 -3.26 -9.09 -13.22
CA VAL A 42 -3.23 -8.76 -11.79
C VAL A 42 -3.98 -9.80 -10.96
N LYS A 43 -5.18 -10.18 -11.35
CA LYS A 43 -5.99 -11.21 -10.67
C LYS A 43 -5.27 -12.58 -10.67
N TRP A 44 -4.66 -12.93 -11.79
CA TRP A 44 -3.88 -14.16 -11.90
C TRP A 44 -2.67 -14.15 -10.96
N GLU A 45 -1.92 -13.05 -10.91
CA GLU A 45 -0.78 -12.89 -9.99
C GLU A 45 -1.22 -12.91 -8.53
N MET A 46 -2.34 -12.27 -8.18
CA MET A 46 -2.90 -12.34 -6.82
C MET A 46 -3.16 -13.80 -6.43
N THR A 47 -3.75 -14.56 -7.32
CA THR A 47 -4.04 -16.00 -7.10
C THR A 47 -2.75 -16.80 -6.97
N ARG A 48 -1.80 -16.61 -7.89
CA ARG A 48 -0.51 -17.31 -7.90
C ARG A 48 0.31 -17.06 -6.64
N MET A 49 0.26 -15.83 -6.10
CA MET A 49 1.01 -15.43 -4.91
C MET A 49 0.21 -15.55 -3.62
N ASN A 50 -1.02 -16.07 -3.70
CA ASN A 50 -1.95 -16.15 -2.56
C ASN A 50 -2.20 -14.80 -1.88
N ILE A 51 -2.22 -13.70 -2.65
CA ILE A 51 -2.53 -12.35 -2.14
C ILE A 51 -4.03 -12.25 -1.94
N ASN A 52 -4.43 -11.80 -0.75
CA ASN A 52 -5.85 -11.66 -0.39
C ASN A 52 -6.35 -10.23 -0.61
N ILE A 53 -5.48 -9.25 -0.39
CA ILE A 53 -5.76 -7.82 -0.54
C ILE A 53 -4.61 -7.20 -1.31
N LEU A 54 -4.91 -6.47 -2.38
CA LEU A 54 -3.90 -5.81 -3.18
C LEU A 54 -4.25 -4.33 -3.32
N GLY A 55 -3.33 -3.47 -2.86
CA GLY A 55 -3.35 -2.05 -3.15
C GLY A 55 -2.65 -1.76 -4.49
N ILE A 56 -3.24 -0.92 -5.31
CA ILE A 56 -2.70 -0.55 -6.62
C ILE A 56 -2.63 0.95 -6.73
N SER A 57 -1.49 1.44 -7.21
CA SER A 57 -1.25 2.83 -7.59
C SER A 57 -1.06 2.99 -9.11
N GLU A 58 -1.18 4.21 -9.60
CA GLU A 58 -1.14 4.56 -11.04
C GLU A 58 -2.19 3.82 -11.89
N LEU A 59 -3.39 3.66 -11.33
CA LEU A 59 -4.50 2.98 -11.98
C LEU A 59 -4.88 3.62 -13.32
N LYS A 60 -4.92 4.96 -13.37
CA LYS A 60 -5.30 5.79 -14.53
C LYS A 60 -6.71 5.50 -15.10
N TRP A 61 -7.60 5.00 -14.27
CA TRP A 61 -9.03 4.97 -14.58
C TRP A 61 -9.68 6.31 -14.21
N THR A 62 -10.82 6.58 -14.81
CA THR A 62 -11.63 7.75 -14.50
C THR A 62 -12.80 7.40 -13.63
N GLY A 63 -13.23 8.35 -12.79
CA GLY A 63 -14.38 8.19 -11.91
C GLY A 63 -14.12 7.32 -10.69
N ILE A 64 -15.19 7.05 -9.97
CA ILE A 64 -15.21 6.31 -8.71
C ILE A 64 -16.15 5.14 -8.85
N GLY A 65 -15.80 3.99 -8.32
CA GLY A 65 -16.73 2.85 -8.35
C GLY A 65 -16.21 1.60 -7.64
N GLU A 66 -17.08 0.62 -7.69
CA GLU A 66 -16.81 -0.74 -7.23
C GLU A 66 -17.49 -1.76 -8.14
N PHE A 67 -16.86 -2.88 -8.34
CA PHE A 67 -17.44 -3.97 -9.13
C PHE A 67 -16.82 -5.33 -8.78
N ASN A 68 -17.55 -6.39 -9.16
CA ASN A 68 -17.05 -7.75 -9.09
C ASN A 68 -16.37 -8.13 -10.41
N SER A 69 -15.24 -8.83 -10.32
CA SER A 69 -14.60 -9.48 -11.44
C SER A 69 -14.14 -10.87 -10.99
N ASP A 70 -14.88 -11.89 -11.41
CA ASP A 70 -14.72 -13.29 -10.97
C ASP A 70 -14.69 -13.41 -9.43
N ASP A 71 -13.61 -13.97 -8.89
CA ASP A 71 -13.40 -14.17 -7.46
C ASP A 71 -12.85 -12.92 -6.73
N HIS A 72 -12.85 -11.76 -7.39
CA HIS A 72 -12.27 -10.52 -6.86
C HIS A 72 -13.31 -9.40 -6.80
N TYR A 73 -13.19 -8.57 -5.78
CA TYR A 73 -13.98 -7.37 -5.60
C TYR A 73 -13.05 -6.15 -5.65
N ILE A 74 -13.37 -5.20 -6.51
CA ILE A 74 -12.52 -4.08 -6.85
C ILE A 74 -13.18 -2.79 -6.40
N PHE A 75 -12.49 -2.01 -5.56
CA PHE A 75 -12.82 -0.64 -5.20
C PHE A 75 -11.82 0.28 -5.86
N TYR A 76 -12.25 1.31 -6.57
CA TYR A 76 -11.33 2.20 -7.26
C TYR A 76 -11.75 3.65 -7.22
N GLY A 77 -10.74 4.52 -7.29
CA GLY A 77 -10.91 5.96 -7.46
C GLY A 77 -9.87 6.52 -8.40
N GLY A 78 -10.34 7.26 -9.36
CA GLY A 78 -9.53 8.02 -10.30
C GLY A 78 -10.06 9.42 -10.46
N GLN A 79 -9.40 10.23 -11.28
CA GLN A 79 -9.83 11.59 -11.60
C GLN A 79 -11.10 11.56 -12.46
N GLU A 80 -11.92 12.60 -12.38
CA GLU A 80 -13.18 12.65 -13.15
C GLU A 80 -12.94 12.66 -14.67
N SER A 81 -11.97 13.45 -15.13
CA SER A 81 -11.74 13.69 -16.56
C SER A 81 -10.34 13.37 -17.04
N LEU A 82 -9.35 13.32 -16.15
CA LEU A 82 -7.95 13.10 -16.49
C LEU A 82 -7.55 11.66 -16.11
N ARG A 83 -6.74 11.03 -16.96
CA ARG A 83 -6.14 9.71 -16.65
C ARG A 83 -4.74 9.89 -16.07
N GLY A 84 -4.62 10.71 -15.01
CA GLY A 84 -3.35 11.02 -14.37
C GLY A 84 -3.03 10.09 -13.21
N ASN A 85 -3.86 10.13 -12.20
CA ASN A 85 -3.72 9.36 -10.96
C ASN A 85 -4.68 8.17 -10.93
N GLY A 86 -4.84 7.60 -9.78
CA GLY A 86 -5.83 6.59 -9.47
C GLY A 86 -5.28 5.52 -8.56
N VAL A 87 -6.10 5.15 -7.59
CA VAL A 87 -5.82 4.12 -6.60
C VAL A 87 -6.91 3.07 -6.60
N THR A 88 -6.54 1.87 -6.21
CA THR A 88 -7.51 0.77 -6.10
C THR A 88 -7.14 -0.16 -4.97
N ILE A 89 -8.15 -0.79 -4.37
CA ILE A 89 -7.99 -1.94 -3.50
C ILE A 89 -8.78 -3.09 -4.11
N ILE A 90 -8.08 -4.19 -4.36
CA ILE A 90 -8.67 -5.44 -4.82
C ILE A 90 -8.68 -6.42 -3.65
N VAL A 91 -9.82 -6.97 -3.33
CA VAL A 91 -9.95 -8.05 -2.33
C VAL A 91 -10.43 -9.34 -3.00
N ASN A 92 -9.85 -10.47 -2.61
CA ASN A 92 -10.34 -11.76 -3.10
C ASN A 92 -11.59 -12.21 -2.33
N LYS A 93 -12.28 -13.25 -2.83
CA LYS A 93 -13.53 -13.76 -2.24
C LYS A 93 -13.39 -14.20 -0.76
N ARG A 94 -12.20 -14.60 -0.30
CA ARG A 94 -11.99 -15.02 1.10
C ARG A 94 -12.13 -13.85 2.06
N VAL A 95 -11.73 -12.65 1.64
CA VAL A 95 -11.74 -11.44 2.47
C VAL A 95 -13.00 -10.62 2.28
N ARG A 96 -13.73 -10.80 1.18
CA ARG A 96 -14.91 -9.98 0.83
C ARG A 96 -15.92 -9.87 1.97
N ASN A 97 -16.24 -10.98 2.62
CA ASN A 97 -17.21 -11.01 3.73
C ASN A 97 -16.72 -10.33 5.00
N ALA A 98 -15.42 -10.09 5.10
CA ALA A 98 -14.82 -9.34 6.20
C ALA A 98 -14.79 -7.83 5.94
N VAL A 99 -15.08 -7.37 4.71
CA VAL A 99 -15.12 -5.94 4.39
C VAL A 99 -16.31 -5.29 5.09
N LEU A 100 -16.02 -4.34 5.97
CA LEU A 100 -17.02 -3.54 6.70
C LEU A 100 -17.40 -2.26 5.94
N GLY A 101 -16.48 -1.76 5.11
CA GLY A 101 -16.67 -0.58 4.28
C GLY A 101 -15.40 -0.18 3.55
N CYS A 102 -15.58 0.60 2.51
CA CYS A 102 -14.52 1.25 1.76
C CYS A 102 -14.77 2.76 1.77
N ASN A 103 -13.72 3.54 1.93
CA ASN A 103 -13.77 4.99 1.85
C ASN A 103 -12.72 5.48 0.85
N LEU A 104 -13.17 6.19 -0.16
CA LEU A 104 -12.31 6.89 -1.09
C LEU A 104 -12.21 8.35 -0.64
N LYS A 105 -11.04 8.78 -0.17
CA LYS A 105 -10.80 10.18 0.21
C LYS A 105 -10.63 11.05 -1.04
N ASN A 106 -9.81 10.58 -2.00
CA ASN A 106 -9.56 11.24 -3.29
C ASN A 106 -8.94 10.24 -4.30
N ASP A 107 -8.43 10.73 -5.43
CA ASP A 107 -7.80 9.93 -6.48
C ASP A 107 -6.42 9.35 -6.10
N ARG A 108 -5.95 9.60 -4.86
CA ARG A 108 -4.67 9.13 -4.31
C ARG A 108 -4.78 8.34 -3.03
N ILE A 109 -5.91 8.42 -2.31
CA ILE A 109 -6.10 7.77 -1.02
C ILE A 109 -7.42 7.01 -1.00
N ILE A 110 -7.33 5.72 -0.80
CA ILE A 110 -8.48 4.82 -0.60
C ILE A 110 -8.22 3.95 0.63
N SER A 111 -9.25 3.71 1.42
CA SER A 111 -9.14 2.83 2.58
C SER A 111 -10.22 1.77 2.60
N VAL A 112 -9.89 0.60 3.12
CA VAL A 112 -10.84 -0.47 3.41
C VAL A 112 -10.74 -0.85 4.88
N ARG A 113 -11.91 -0.99 5.52
CA ARG A 113 -12.02 -1.45 6.89
C ARG A 113 -12.51 -2.88 6.91
N LEU A 114 -11.85 -3.72 7.66
CA LEU A 114 -12.07 -5.17 7.68
C LEU A 114 -12.41 -5.64 9.10
N GLN A 115 -13.25 -6.65 9.18
CA GLN A 115 -13.50 -7.40 10.42
C GLN A 115 -12.42 -8.47 10.58
N GLY A 116 -11.47 -8.24 11.46
CA GLY A 116 -10.56 -9.28 11.93
C GLY A 116 -11.17 -10.06 13.09
N LYS A 117 -10.51 -11.13 13.49
CA LYS A 117 -11.01 -12.04 14.55
C LYS A 117 -11.10 -11.35 15.92
N LEU A 118 -10.08 -10.60 16.32
CA LEU A 118 -10.00 -9.92 17.62
C LEU A 118 -10.13 -8.42 17.48
N PHE A 119 -9.59 -7.85 16.43
CA PHE A 119 -9.56 -6.40 16.16
C PHE A 119 -10.06 -6.13 14.75
N LYS A 120 -10.59 -4.97 14.55
CA LYS A 120 -10.81 -4.46 13.18
C LYS A 120 -9.49 -3.97 12.61
N ILE A 121 -9.38 -4.05 11.31
CA ILE A 121 -8.18 -3.66 10.58
C ILE A 121 -8.60 -2.57 9.60
N THR A 122 -7.92 -1.45 9.62
CA THR A 122 -8.03 -0.43 8.59
C THR A 122 -6.77 -0.43 7.74
N LEU A 123 -6.95 -0.65 6.45
CA LEU A 123 -5.88 -0.64 5.46
C LEU A 123 -6.09 0.56 4.54
N ILE A 124 -5.08 1.41 4.45
CA ILE A 124 -5.07 2.60 3.59
C ILE A 124 -4.08 2.35 2.46
N GLN A 125 -4.54 2.45 1.23
CA GLN A 125 -3.68 2.53 0.05
C GLN A 125 -3.47 4.00 -0.28
N VAL A 126 -2.23 4.41 -0.34
CA VAL A 126 -1.81 5.77 -0.72
C VAL A 126 -1.05 5.71 -2.05
N TYR A 127 -1.09 6.77 -2.82
CA TYR A 127 -0.27 6.99 -4.00
C TYR A 127 0.47 8.32 -3.88
N ALA A 128 1.74 8.29 -3.43
CA ALA A 128 2.63 9.44 -3.47
C ALA A 128 3.29 9.54 -4.85
N ARG A 129 3.32 10.75 -5.41
CA ARG A 129 4.05 10.98 -6.66
C ARG A 129 5.55 10.83 -6.46
N THR A 130 6.23 10.44 -7.54
CA THR A 130 7.69 10.36 -7.62
C THR A 130 8.36 11.75 -7.54
N ASN A 131 9.66 11.77 -7.36
CA ASN A 131 10.62 12.85 -7.07
C ASN A 131 10.47 14.23 -7.74
N ASN A 132 9.49 14.46 -8.61
CA ASN A 132 9.19 15.74 -9.26
C ASN A 132 7.84 16.32 -8.77
N ALA A 133 7.31 15.84 -7.64
CA ALA A 133 6.10 16.42 -7.07
C ALA A 133 6.42 17.81 -6.54
N ASP A 134 5.55 18.77 -6.82
CA ASP A 134 5.59 20.09 -6.23
C ASP A 134 5.42 19.94 -4.70
N GLU A 135 6.11 20.75 -3.92
CA GLU A 135 6.06 20.74 -2.46
C GLU A 135 4.62 20.90 -1.94
N ALA A 136 3.80 21.69 -2.63
CA ALA A 136 2.38 21.82 -2.33
C ALA A 136 1.59 20.51 -2.52
N GLU A 137 1.91 19.70 -3.53
CA GLU A 137 1.27 18.39 -3.75
C GLU A 137 1.61 17.38 -2.65
N VAL A 138 2.84 17.44 -2.13
CA VAL A 138 3.27 16.60 -1.00
C VAL A 138 2.53 17.00 0.26
N GLN A 139 2.44 18.30 0.54
CA GLN A 139 1.75 18.83 1.72
C GLN A 139 0.26 18.45 1.71
N TRP A 140 -0.43 18.56 0.58
CA TRP A 140 -1.84 18.18 0.49
C TRP A 140 -2.07 16.68 0.74
N LEU A 141 -1.15 15.83 0.30
CA LEU A 141 -1.24 14.40 0.55
C LEU A 141 -1.11 14.09 2.05
N ASP A 142 -0.17 14.77 2.71
CA ASP A 142 0.06 14.63 4.14
C ASP A 142 -1.16 15.12 4.95
N GLU A 143 -1.75 16.26 4.59
CA GLU A 143 -2.96 16.80 5.21
C GLU A 143 -4.17 15.86 5.03
N ASP A 144 -4.42 15.38 3.80
CA ASP A 144 -5.52 14.45 3.50
C ASP A 144 -5.36 13.10 4.22
N LEU A 145 -4.12 12.63 4.35
CA LEU A 145 -3.82 11.41 5.08
C LEU A 145 -4.00 11.62 6.59
N GLN A 146 -3.58 12.77 7.13
CA GLN A 146 -3.76 13.14 8.53
C GLN A 146 -5.25 13.24 8.89
N ASP A 147 -6.06 13.91 8.09
CA ASP A 147 -7.51 13.98 8.24
C ASP A 147 -8.15 12.58 8.30
N LEU A 148 -7.68 11.67 7.43
CA LEU A 148 -8.18 10.31 7.42
C LEU A 148 -7.79 9.55 8.70
N LEU A 149 -6.56 9.75 9.20
CA LEU A 149 -6.08 9.12 10.43
C LEU A 149 -6.88 9.56 11.66
N GLU A 150 -7.33 10.81 11.70
CA GLU A 150 -8.13 11.34 12.83
C GLU A 150 -9.50 10.67 12.97
N VAL A 151 -10.10 10.24 11.85
CA VAL A 151 -11.43 9.60 11.86
C VAL A 151 -11.36 8.07 12.02
N ILE A 152 -10.18 7.47 11.91
CA ILE A 152 -9.99 6.03 12.12
C ILE A 152 -10.09 5.70 13.62
N PRO A 153 -10.91 4.70 14.00
CA PRO A 153 -11.01 4.32 15.39
C PRO A 153 -9.66 3.85 15.96
N LYS A 154 -9.20 4.45 17.05
CA LYS A 154 -7.89 4.16 17.70
C LYS A 154 -7.68 2.69 18.11
N LYS A 155 -8.75 1.90 18.18
CA LYS A 155 -8.71 0.45 18.48
C LYS A 155 -8.52 -0.44 17.25
N ASP A 156 -8.57 0.13 16.05
CA ASP A 156 -8.31 -0.62 14.83
C ASP A 156 -6.80 -0.79 14.64
N ILE A 157 -6.39 -1.92 14.09
CA ILE A 157 -5.02 -2.10 13.62
C ILE A 157 -4.91 -1.38 12.29
N LEU A 158 -3.99 -0.42 12.20
CA LEU A 158 -3.80 0.40 11.02
C LEU A 158 -2.62 -0.10 10.18
N PHE A 159 -2.85 -0.24 8.88
CA PHE A 159 -1.82 -0.43 7.87
C PHE A 159 -1.93 0.65 6.81
N ILE A 160 -0.83 1.36 6.56
CA ILE A 160 -0.69 2.27 5.42
C ILE A 160 0.24 1.59 4.43
N ILE A 161 -0.25 1.33 3.24
CA ILE A 161 0.48 0.64 2.19
C ILE A 161 0.72 1.58 1.02
N GLU A 162 1.97 1.70 0.60
CA GLU A 162 2.38 2.58 -0.48
C GLU A 162 3.78 2.24 -1.01
N ASP A 163 4.04 2.71 -2.24
CA ASP A 163 5.39 2.91 -2.76
C ASP A 163 5.84 4.35 -2.44
N TRP A 164 6.37 4.54 -1.24
CA TRP A 164 6.78 5.86 -0.73
C TRP A 164 7.93 6.50 -1.52
N ASN A 165 8.60 5.79 -2.41
CA ASN A 165 9.82 6.26 -3.08
C ASN A 165 10.83 6.93 -2.12
N ALA A 166 10.78 6.56 -0.85
CA ALA A 166 11.48 7.17 0.27
C ALA A 166 12.57 6.23 0.80
N LYS A 167 13.79 6.74 0.89
CA LYS A 167 14.92 6.04 1.52
C LYS A 167 15.09 6.52 2.95
N VAL A 168 14.72 5.68 3.91
CA VAL A 168 14.75 6.01 5.35
C VAL A 168 16.12 5.77 6.00
N GLY A 169 17.05 5.13 5.29
CA GLY A 169 18.39 4.85 5.80
C GLY A 169 18.49 3.54 6.57
N SER A 170 19.71 3.22 6.98
CA SER A 170 20.05 2.00 7.75
C SER A 170 20.21 2.26 9.25
N GLN A 171 20.09 3.50 9.69
CA GLN A 171 20.20 3.83 11.11
C GLN A 171 18.90 3.45 11.82
N GLU A 172 19.02 2.60 12.85
CA GLU A 172 17.89 2.21 13.71
C GLU A 172 17.36 3.43 14.46
N MET A 173 16.03 3.59 14.46
CA MET A 173 15.33 4.57 15.26
C MET A 173 14.22 3.84 16.04
N PRO A 174 14.38 3.65 17.36
CA PRO A 174 13.41 2.91 18.17
C PRO A 174 11.97 3.42 17.98
N GLY A 175 11.05 2.51 17.72
CA GLY A 175 9.64 2.84 17.50
C GLY A 175 9.28 3.23 16.07
N VAL A 176 10.23 3.54 15.18
CA VAL A 176 9.96 3.93 13.79
C VAL A 176 10.72 3.07 12.78
N ILE A 177 12.05 2.99 12.90
CA ILE A 177 12.93 2.26 11.99
C ILE A 177 13.58 1.09 12.74
N GLY A 178 13.40 -0.11 12.22
CA GLY A 178 14.08 -1.31 12.75
C GLY A 178 15.50 -1.48 12.20
N LYS A 179 16.13 -2.58 12.59
CA LYS A 179 17.55 -2.89 12.31
C LYS A 179 17.88 -3.16 10.84
N PHE A 180 16.86 -3.32 9.99
CA PHE A 180 17.03 -3.75 8.60
C PHE A 180 16.66 -2.68 7.59
N GLY A 181 16.69 -1.40 7.99
CA GLY A 181 16.64 -0.27 7.06
C GLY A 181 17.81 -0.29 6.07
N LEU A 182 17.63 0.29 4.89
CA LEU A 182 18.59 0.20 3.79
C LEU A 182 19.04 1.56 3.28
N GLY A 183 20.33 1.61 2.92
CA GLY A 183 20.91 2.71 2.17
C GLY A 183 21.15 3.96 3.02
N VAL A 184 21.29 5.09 2.33
CA VAL A 184 21.45 6.42 2.94
C VAL A 184 20.10 7.11 2.94
N GLN A 185 19.75 7.70 4.07
CA GLN A 185 18.55 8.50 4.23
C GLN A 185 18.54 9.67 3.25
N LYS A 186 17.38 9.89 2.62
CA LYS A 186 17.12 11.03 1.74
C LYS A 186 16.00 11.88 2.32
N GLU A 187 15.79 13.06 1.75
CA GLU A 187 14.80 14.03 2.21
C GLU A 187 13.37 13.44 2.31
N ALA A 188 12.91 12.71 1.27
CA ALA A 188 11.61 12.02 1.32
C ALA A 188 11.57 10.96 2.44
N GLY A 189 12.70 10.32 2.74
CA GLY A 189 12.83 9.39 3.87
C GLY A 189 12.74 10.09 5.22
N GLN A 190 13.33 11.26 5.34
CA GLN A 190 13.24 12.09 6.56
C GLN A 190 11.78 12.49 6.82
N ARG A 191 11.07 12.99 5.82
CA ARG A 191 9.64 13.34 5.93
C ARG A 191 8.78 12.15 6.35
N LEU A 192 9.00 10.99 5.75
CA LEU A 192 8.28 9.76 6.14
C LEU A 192 8.55 9.37 7.59
N ILE A 193 9.78 9.54 8.08
CA ILE A 193 10.13 9.28 9.48
C ILE A 193 9.40 10.25 10.42
N GLU A 194 9.37 11.53 10.09
CA GLU A 194 8.67 12.57 10.85
C GLU A 194 7.18 12.28 10.93
N PHE A 195 6.55 11.97 9.81
CA PHE A 195 5.15 11.53 9.74
C PHE A 195 4.88 10.29 10.62
N CYS A 196 5.78 9.29 10.57
CA CYS A 196 5.66 8.09 11.40
C CYS A 196 5.79 8.40 12.90
N LEU A 197 6.69 9.31 13.28
CA LEU A 197 6.86 9.75 14.66
C LEU A 197 5.60 10.45 15.20
N GLU A 198 5.06 11.40 14.45
CA GLU A 198 3.87 12.17 14.81
C GLU A 198 2.64 11.27 14.98
N ASN A 199 2.52 10.24 14.16
CA ASN A 199 1.37 9.33 14.13
C ASN A 199 1.60 8.00 14.87
N THR A 200 2.71 7.84 15.57
CA THR A 200 3.06 6.61 16.31
C THR A 200 3.04 5.37 15.40
N LEU A 201 3.58 5.51 14.19
CA LEU A 201 3.66 4.47 13.18
C LEU A 201 5.08 3.87 13.11
N VAL A 202 5.19 2.65 12.63
CA VAL A 202 6.44 1.96 12.40
C VAL A 202 6.59 1.57 10.94
N ILE A 203 7.80 1.73 10.39
CA ILE A 203 8.13 1.34 9.02
C ILE A 203 8.42 -0.17 9.01
N ALA A 204 7.37 -0.96 8.78
CA ALA A 204 7.34 -2.40 9.03
C ALA A 204 8.38 -3.20 8.21
N ASN A 205 8.71 -2.78 6.99
CA ASN A 205 9.73 -3.45 6.16
C ASN A 205 11.16 -3.32 6.71
N THR A 206 11.39 -2.43 7.67
CA THR A 206 12.68 -2.29 8.36
C THR A 206 12.82 -3.20 9.57
N LEU A 207 11.74 -3.86 10.01
CA LEU A 207 11.72 -4.73 11.19
C LEU A 207 12.24 -6.14 10.92
N PHE A 208 12.25 -6.58 9.66
CA PHE A 208 12.51 -7.96 9.30
C PHE A 208 13.67 -8.08 8.32
N GLN A 209 14.59 -9.02 8.61
CA GLN A 209 15.66 -9.33 7.70
C GLN A 209 15.10 -9.99 6.43
N GLN A 210 15.41 -9.44 5.28
CA GLN A 210 15.02 -9.97 3.98
C GLN A 210 16.23 -10.57 3.25
N GLN A 211 15.97 -11.57 2.40
CA GLN A 211 17.00 -12.09 1.51
C GLN A 211 17.41 -11.00 0.50
N LYS A 212 18.71 -10.94 0.12
CA LYS A 212 19.24 -9.93 -0.80
C LYS A 212 18.38 -9.69 -2.06
N ARG A 213 17.86 -10.75 -2.66
CA ARG A 213 16.97 -10.67 -3.84
C ARG A 213 15.60 -10.02 -3.60
N ARG A 214 15.22 -9.78 -2.33
CA ARG A 214 13.96 -9.19 -1.92
C ARG A 214 14.11 -7.79 -1.33
N LEU A 215 15.36 -7.29 -1.26
CA LEU A 215 15.65 -5.99 -0.67
C LEU A 215 15.25 -4.82 -1.58
N TYR A 216 15.26 -5.06 -2.90
CA TYR A 216 14.96 -4.05 -3.89
C TYR A 216 13.79 -4.51 -4.74
N THR A 217 12.82 -3.64 -4.88
CA THR A 217 11.63 -3.84 -5.70
C THR A 217 11.87 -3.38 -7.14
N TRP A 218 12.82 -2.45 -7.30
CA TRP A 218 13.26 -1.94 -8.58
C TRP A 218 14.75 -1.57 -8.55
N THR A 219 15.44 -1.80 -9.65
CA THR A 219 16.81 -1.33 -9.89
C THR A 219 16.83 -0.53 -11.19
N SER A 220 17.46 0.64 -11.16
CA SER A 220 17.62 1.45 -12.36
C SER A 220 18.41 0.67 -13.43
N PRO A 221 17.99 0.71 -14.71
CA PRO A 221 18.77 0.11 -15.79
C PRO A 221 20.19 0.68 -15.90
N ASP A 222 20.39 1.93 -15.50
CA ASP A 222 21.64 2.65 -15.62
C ASP A 222 22.58 2.50 -14.42
N SER A 223 22.27 1.61 -13.47
CA SER A 223 23.13 1.27 -12.29
C SER A 223 23.65 2.46 -11.49
N GLN A 224 23.06 3.64 -11.58
CA GLN A 224 23.56 4.88 -10.97
C GLN A 224 22.78 5.36 -9.72
N TYR A 225 21.94 4.50 -9.10
CA TYR A 225 21.25 4.89 -7.85
C TYR A 225 21.17 3.73 -6.86
#